data_55ee14610fc02db7a343127d4fc1cdfc
#
_entry.id   55ee14610fc02db7a343127d4fc1cdfc
#
_cell.length_a   1.000
_cell.length_b   1.000
_cell.length_c   1.000
_cell.angle_alpha   90.00
_cell.angle_beta   90.00
_cell.angle_gamma   90.00
#
_symmetry.space_group_name_H-M   'P 1'
#
loop_
_entity.id
_entity.type
_entity.pdbx_description
1 polymer ?
#
loop_
_entity_poly.entity_id
_entity_poly.type
_entity_poly.pdbx_seq_one_letter_code
_entity_poly.pdbx_strand_id
1 'polypeptide(L)'
;MPAIITNKFRINNADQFSESFSETANNKYYLGIGRPQPFGTSTRPDSRTDFEGTDTQPITPGDTVVREFYTYDDLLAAKRVQSSDISFVIPRRNWTSGTVYDTYRHDYGEFITGSTTTRQTSNSGATTLFDSTFYVLTTARNVYKCLDNNGGATSTDEPTGVSTSVTTTADGYRWKYMYTLSAAQQANFLSVDFMAVSPNSSPGSDQSNVISAAVDGSIDVIKIKSAGSGGTNGTHTNIPIRGDGTGGVCSVTVSGGAVTAVSVTNAGSGYTFATVSNAQIVAAGATSLAGAELDVIIPPKGCLLYTSDAADDPAS
;
A
#
# COMPACT_ATOMS: atom_id res chain seq x y z
N MET A 1 12.05 -25.40 3.89
CA MET A 1 11.78 -24.93 5.27
C MET A 1 11.14 -23.56 5.15
N PRO A 2 10.03 -23.30 5.85
CA PRO A 2 9.47 -21.95 5.89
C PRO A 2 10.50 -20.97 6.45
N ALA A 3 10.48 -19.73 5.98
CA ALA A 3 11.38 -18.71 6.47
C ALA A 3 11.12 -18.47 7.99
N ILE A 4 12.17 -18.56 8.79
CA ILE A 4 12.08 -18.29 10.25
C ILE A 4 11.77 -16.81 10.49
N ILE A 5 12.18 -15.92 9.57
CA ILE A 5 11.92 -14.48 9.65
C ILE A 5 10.68 -14.17 8.84
N THR A 6 9.57 -13.95 9.52
CA THR A 6 8.29 -13.54 8.91
C THR A 6 8.25 -12.04 8.61
N ASN A 7 7.31 -11.61 7.76
CA ASN A 7 7.10 -10.18 7.52
C ASN A 7 6.71 -9.43 8.80
N LYS A 8 5.89 -10.03 9.67
CA LYS A 8 5.53 -9.48 10.99
C LYS A 8 6.77 -9.20 11.85
N PHE A 9 7.72 -10.15 11.89
CA PHE A 9 8.96 -9.96 12.63
C PHE A 9 9.81 -8.81 12.06
N ARG A 10 9.88 -8.68 10.72
CA ARG A 10 10.61 -7.59 10.06
C ARG A 10 9.99 -6.22 10.36
N ILE A 11 8.65 -6.13 10.31
CA ILE A 11 7.91 -4.90 10.64
C ILE A 11 8.16 -4.51 12.10
N ASN A 12 7.98 -5.45 13.03
CA ASN A 12 8.22 -5.21 14.44
C ASN A 12 9.66 -4.73 14.73
N ASN A 13 10.66 -5.34 14.09
CA ASN A 13 12.05 -4.90 14.24
C ASN A 13 12.27 -3.49 13.69
N ALA A 14 11.66 -3.16 12.56
CA ALA A 14 11.76 -1.82 11.98
C ALA A 14 11.10 -0.76 12.89
N ASP A 15 9.94 -1.09 13.46
CA ASP A 15 9.22 -0.23 14.39
C ASP A 15 10.02 -0.02 15.69
N GLN A 16 10.52 -1.08 16.30
CA GLN A 16 11.37 -0.99 17.50
C GLN A 16 12.65 -0.20 17.23
N PHE A 17 13.28 -0.40 16.07
CA PHE A 17 14.46 0.38 15.69
C PHE A 17 14.11 1.86 15.53
N SER A 18 13.00 2.18 14.87
CA SER A 18 12.51 3.56 14.72
C SER A 18 12.18 4.19 16.08
N GLU A 19 11.54 3.46 16.98
CA GLU A 19 11.20 3.92 18.33
C GLU A 19 12.45 4.24 19.15
N SER A 20 13.51 3.44 19.03
CA SER A 20 14.75 3.61 19.77
C SER A 20 15.46 4.97 19.55
N PHE A 21 15.18 5.66 18.44
CA PHE A 21 15.69 7.01 18.19
C PHE A 21 14.98 8.08 19.00
N SER A 22 13.78 7.81 19.49
CA SER A 22 12.98 8.75 20.31
C SER A 22 13.14 8.51 21.82
N GLU A 23 13.72 7.39 22.21
CA GLU A 23 13.96 7.07 23.63
C GLU A 23 14.96 8.04 24.27
N THR A 24 14.63 8.51 25.46
CA THR A 24 15.49 9.41 26.25
C THR A 24 16.68 8.72 26.90
N ALA A 25 16.62 7.38 27.01
CA ALA A 25 17.69 6.58 27.58
C ALA A 25 18.78 6.29 26.54
N ASN A 26 19.97 6.59 26.83
CA ASN A 26 21.30 6.21 26.37
C ASN A 26 21.56 5.75 24.92
N ASN A 27 20.55 5.48 24.09
CA ASN A 27 20.75 5.08 22.71
C ASN A 27 21.11 6.29 21.84
N LYS A 28 22.33 6.33 21.36
CA LYS A 28 22.81 7.39 20.47
C LYS A 28 23.33 6.77 19.20
N TYR A 29 22.67 7.10 18.10
CA TYR A 29 23.04 6.64 16.78
C TYR A 29 23.80 7.72 16.03
N TYR A 30 24.82 7.32 15.28
CA TYR A 30 25.60 8.19 14.43
C TYR A 30 25.63 7.60 13.02
N LEU A 31 25.43 8.46 12.03
CA LEU A 31 25.67 8.15 10.64
C LEU A 31 27.08 8.64 10.29
N GLY A 32 27.97 7.70 9.99
CA GLY A 32 29.29 8.01 9.49
C GLY A 32 29.29 8.05 7.96
N ILE A 33 29.95 9.02 7.38
CA ILE A 33 30.22 9.10 5.94
C ILE A 33 31.74 8.98 5.78
N GLY A 34 32.20 8.00 5.08
CA GLY A 34 33.55 7.76 4.69
C GLY A 34 33.43 7.05 3.36
N ARG A 35 34.41 6.95 2.77
CA ARG A 35 35.72 6.76 2.47
C ARG A 35 36.12 7.71 1.32
N PRO A 36 37.27 8.38 1.36
CA PRO A 36 37.68 9.35 0.33
C PRO A 36 38.14 8.70 -0.98
N GLN A 37 38.42 7.38 -0.95
CA GLN A 37 38.96 6.65 -2.09
C GLN A 37 38.10 5.44 -2.46
N PRO A 38 38.06 5.06 -3.74
CA PRO A 38 37.40 3.82 -4.18
C PRO A 38 37.97 2.59 -3.48
N PHE A 39 37.13 1.56 -3.31
CA PHE A 39 37.56 0.26 -2.80
C PHE A 39 38.58 -0.39 -3.75
N GLY A 40 39.55 -1.09 -3.20
CA GLY A 40 40.60 -1.77 -3.99
C GLY A 40 41.73 -0.86 -4.45
N THR A 41 41.73 0.42 -4.05
CA THR A 41 42.81 1.37 -4.38
C THR A 41 43.63 1.77 -3.16
N SER A 42 43.67 0.92 -2.14
CA SER A 42 44.30 1.25 -0.87
C SER A 42 45.78 1.62 -1.01
N THR A 43 46.12 2.77 -0.49
CA THR A 43 47.50 3.21 -0.24
C THR A 43 47.89 3.04 1.24
N ARG A 44 47.17 2.21 1.98
CA ARG A 44 47.44 1.98 3.40
C ARG A 44 48.84 1.41 3.60
N PRO A 45 49.57 1.89 4.61
CA PRO A 45 50.98 1.48 4.84
C PRO A 45 51.11 0.00 5.18
N ASP A 46 50.05 -0.68 5.59
CA ASP A 46 50.07 -2.08 6.00
C ASP A 46 49.77 -3.07 4.87
N SER A 47 49.56 -2.58 3.64
CA SER A 47 49.37 -3.39 2.42
C SER A 47 48.23 -4.41 2.50
N ARG A 48 47.22 -4.21 3.38
CA ARG A 48 46.15 -5.16 3.60
C ARG A 48 44.99 -4.92 2.61
N THR A 49 45.12 -5.48 1.43
CA THR A 49 44.10 -5.44 0.38
C THR A 49 42.89 -6.33 0.69
N ASP A 50 43.04 -7.33 1.55
CA ASP A 50 42.00 -8.27 1.96
C ASP A 50 40.88 -7.65 2.82
N PHE A 51 41.09 -6.45 3.36
CA PHE A 51 40.10 -5.71 4.13
C PHE A 51 39.22 -4.74 3.30
N GLU A 52 39.50 -4.57 2.02
CA GLU A 52 38.91 -3.48 1.27
C GLU A 52 37.72 -3.86 0.40
N GLY A 53 37.63 -5.10 -0.05
CA GLY A 53 36.66 -5.48 -1.06
C GLY A 53 36.82 -4.67 -2.36
N THR A 54 35.76 -4.51 -3.09
CA THR A 54 35.69 -3.71 -4.31
C THR A 54 34.46 -2.78 -4.25
N ASP A 55 34.36 -1.79 -5.16
CA ASP A 55 33.20 -0.91 -5.23
C ASP A 55 31.88 -1.67 -5.52
N THR A 56 31.96 -2.80 -6.21
CA THR A 56 30.81 -3.67 -6.48
C THR A 56 30.57 -4.72 -5.40
N GLN A 57 31.58 -5.03 -4.61
CA GLN A 57 31.54 -5.99 -3.50
C GLN A 57 32.30 -5.43 -2.31
N PRO A 58 31.77 -4.40 -1.63
CA PRO A 58 32.40 -3.86 -0.44
C PRO A 58 32.44 -4.93 0.65
N ILE A 59 33.45 -4.85 1.47
CA ILE A 59 33.62 -5.80 2.57
C ILE A 59 32.47 -5.65 3.56
N THR A 60 31.93 -6.78 4.02
CA THR A 60 30.92 -6.77 5.07
C THR A 60 31.50 -6.19 6.36
N PRO A 61 30.84 -5.21 6.99
CA PRO A 61 31.28 -4.68 8.28
C PRO A 61 31.46 -5.81 9.30
N GLY A 62 32.55 -5.79 10.05
CA GLY A 62 32.86 -6.79 11.06
C GLY A 62 33.09 -6.14 12.41
N ASP A 63 32.70 -6.85 13.44
CA ASP A 63 32.84 -6.41 14.84
C ASP A 63 34.20 -6.87 15.40
N THR A 64 35.26 -6.26 14.89
CA THR A 64 36.63 -6.48 15.40
C THR A 64 37.31 -5.14 15.63
N VAL A 65 38.17 -5.07 16.66
CA VAL A 65 38.92 -3.85 17.00
C VAL A 65 39.68 -3.27 15.81
N VAL A 66 40.25 -4.11 14.96
CA VAL A 66 40.99 -3.67 13.78
C VAL A 66 40.09 -3.06 12.74
N ARG A 67 38.89 -3.66 12.48
CA ARG A 67 37.91 -3.13 11.52
C ARG A 67 37.26 -1.84 12.02
N GLU A 68 36.98 -1.78 13.29
CA GLU A 68 36.45 -0.58 13.93
C GLU A 68 37.47 0.59 13.80
N PHE A 69 38.72 0.35 14.08
CA PHE A 69 39.79 1.35 13.91
C PHE A 69 39.85 1.88 12.47
N TYR A 70 39.85 1.00 11.47
CA TYR A 70 39.88 1.43 10.06
C TYR A 70 38.57 2.15 9.65
N THR A 71 37.47 1.79 10.21
CA THR A 71 36.21 2.51 9.96
C THR A 71 36.30 3.95 10.43
N TYR A 72 36.84 4.18 11.62
CA TYR A 72 37.01 5.56 12.14
C TYR A 72 38.11 6.34 11.35
N ASP A 73 39.19 5.69 10.94
CA ASP A 73 40.26 6.31 10.18
C ASP A 73 39.78 6.77 8.77
N ASP A 74 38.82 6.06 8.18
CA ASP A 74 38.23 6.39 6.88
C ASP A 74 37.05 7.38 6.96
N LEU A 75 36.60 7.77 8.14
CA LEU A 75 35.46 8.69 8.26
C LEU A 75 35.82 10.11 7.82
N LEU A 76 35.04 10.64 6.86
CA LEU A 76 35.09 12.04 6.44
C LEU A 76 34.22 12.94 7.30
N ALA A 77 33.08 12.43 7.73
CA ALA A 77 32.11 13.14 8.56
C ALA A 77 31.28 12.16 9.37
N ALA A 78 30.76 12.62 10.48
CA ALA A 78 29.77 11.89 11.27
C ALA A 78 28.68 12.85 11.72
N LYS A 79 27.40 12.41 11.65
CA LYS A 79 26.24 13.14 12.15
C LYS A 79 25.52 12.28 13.17
N ARG A 80 25.17 12.85 14.31
CA ARG A 80 24.23 12.19 15.22
C ARG A 80 22.85 12.15 14.57
N VAL A 81 22.26 10.94 14.52
CA VAL A 81 20.92 10.71 13.97
C VAL A 81 19.88 10.91 15.08
N GLN A 82 18.85 11.70 14.80
CA GLN A 82 17.71 11.93 15.67
C GLN A 82 16.44 11.35 15.04
N SER A 83 15.36 11.27 15.80
CA SER A 83 14.07 10.79 15.31
C SER A 83 13.54 11.57 14.09
N SER A 84 13.88 12.86 13.97
CA SER A 84 13.58 13.69 12.80
C SER A 84 14.38 13.37 11.54
N ASP A 85 15.47 12.63 11.67
CA ASP A 85 16.36 12.27 10.56
C ASP A 85 15.99 10.91 9.94
N ILE A 86 14.98 10.23 10.46
CA ILE A 86 14.50 8.93 9.98
C ILE A 86 13.03 8.99 9.56
N SER A 87 12.63 8.14 8.61
CA SER A 87 11.25 7.96 8.20
C SER A 87 11.07 6.59 7.57
N PHE A 88 9.89 6.03 7.69
CA PHE A 88 9.48 4.95 6.80
C PHE A 88 9.27 5.51 5.40
N VAL A 89 9.74 4.77 4.40
CA VAL A 89 9.61 5.15 3.00
C VAL A 89 9.03 4.01 2.18
N ILE A 90 8.33 4.37 1.12
CA ILE A 90 7.78 3.46 0.12
C ILE A 90 8.25 3.88 -1.26
N PRO A 91 8.20 3.00 -2.27
CA PRO A 91 8.51 3.37 -3.64
C PRO A 91 7.70 4.58 -4.09
N ARG A 92 8.37 5.56 -4.70
CA ARG A 92 7.70 6.74 -5.23
C ARG A 92 7.00 6.41 -6.54
N ARG A 93 5.70 6.66 -6.59
CA ARG A 93 4.85 6.44 -7.76
C ARG A 93 4.14 7.73 -8.12
N ASN A 94 4.70 8.50 -9.03
CA ASN A 94 4.05 9.73 -9.48
C ASN A 94 2.83 9.41 -10.32
N TRP A 95 1.76 10.18 -10.15
CA TRP A 95 0.68 10.16 -11.11
C TRP A 95 1.17 10.67 -12.47
N THR A 96 0.79 9.98 -13.51
CA THR A 96 1.15 10.32 -14.91
C THR A 96 -0.05 10.03 -15.80
N SER A 97 -0.45 11.03 -16.59
CA SER A 97 -1.56 10.89 -17.54
C SER A 97 -1.27 9.80 -18.57
N GLY A 98 -2.29 9.01 -18.91
CA GLY A 98 -2.20 7.90 -19.85
C GLY A 98 -1.71 6.57 -19.24
N THR A 99 -1.52 6.52 -17.93
CA THR A 99 -1.09 5.30 -17.22
C THR A 99 -2.30 4.53 -16.71
N VAL A 100 -2.23 3.20 -16.73
CA VAL A 100 -3.19 2.31 -16.06
C VAL A 100 -2.65 1.99 -14.68
N TYR A 101 -3.38 2.38 -13.63
CA TYR A 101 -3.04 2.06 -12.26
C TYR A 101 -3.76 0.81 -11.79
N ASP A 102 -3.12 0.11 -10.85
CA ASP A 102 -3.74 -1.00 -10.18
C ASP A 102 -4.80 -0.50 -9.18
N THR A 103 -5.77 -1.33 -8.91
CA THR A 103 -6.69 -1.07 -7.80
C THR A 103 -6.14 -1.67 -6.53
N TYR A 104 -6.39 -1.02 -5.40
CA TYR A 104 -6.15 -1.65 -4.10
C TYR A 104 -6.95 -2.96 -4.00
N ARG A 105 -6.30 -4.00 -3.51
CA ARG A 105 -6.91 -5.28 -3.14
C ARG A 105 -6.22 -5.79 -1.87
N HIS A 106 -7.00 -6.29 -0.92
CA HIS A 106 -6.48 -6.91 0.30
C HIS A 106 -5.92 -8.31 0.04
N ASP A 107 -6.31 -8.95 -1.08
CA ASP A 107 -6.06 -10.34 -1.43
C ASP A 107 -5.03 -10.50 -2.57
N TYR A 108 -4.14 -9.55 -2.80
CA TYR A 108 -3.01 -9.77 -3.69
C TYR A 108 -2.10 -10.87 -3.14
N GLY A 109 -1.66 -11.76 -4.01
CA GLY A 109 -0.76 -12.84 -3.67
C GLY A 109 -1.29 -14.20 -4.06
N GLU A 110 -0.73 -15.22 -3.47
CA GLU A 110 -1.12 -16.61 -3.72
C GLU A 110 -2.22 -17.02 -2.74
N PHE A 111 -3.25 -17.64 -3.25
CA PHE A 111 -4.24 -18.33 -2.43
C PHE A 111 -4.52 -19.72 -2.98
N ILE A 112 -4.84 -20.62 -2.06
CA ILE A 112 -5.06 -22.04 -2.37
C ILE A 112 -6.56 -22.31 -2.37
N THR A 113 -7.06 -22.80 -3.49
CA THR A 113 -8.43 -23.30 -3.61
C THR A 113 -8.36 -24.81 -3.87
N GLY A 114 -8.61 -25.60 -2.86
CA GLY A 114 -8.41 -27.06 -2.92
C GLY A 114 -6.92 -27.39 -3.07
N SER A 115 -6.55 -28.04 -4.16
CA SER A 115 -5.16 -28.37 -4.52
C SER A 115 -4.53 -27.40 -5.53
N THR A 116 -5.24 -26.34 -5.91
CA THR A 116 -4.79 -25.40 -6.94
C THR A 116 -4.36 -24.09 -6.28
N THR A 117 -3.13 -23.69 -6.56
CA THR A 117 -2.63 -22.35 -6.19
C THR A 117 -3.01 -21.38 -7.30
N THR A 118 -3.75 -20.35 -6.95
CA THR A 118 -4.09 -19.24 -7.84
C THR A 118 -3.44 -17.96 -7.34
N ARG A 119 -3.19 -17.02 -8.27
CA ARG A 119 -2.65 -15.70 -7.94
C ARG A 119 -3.63 -14.64 -8.39
N GLN A 120 -3.93 -13.69 -7.50
CA GLN A 120 -4.54 -12.44 -7.91
C GLN A 120 -3.45 -11.56 -8.51
N THR A 121 -3.63 -11.21 -9.78
CA THR A 121 -2.73 -10.32 -10.51
C THR A 121 -3.39 -8.97 -10.72
N SER A 122 -2.57 -7.93 -10.70
CA SER A 122 -2.97 -6.57 -11.02
C SER A 122 -2.79 -6.26 -12.52
N ASN A 123 -3.23 -5.08 -12.94
CA ASN A 123 -3.00 -4.60 -14.31
C ASN A 123 -1.51 -4.42 -14.62
N SER A 124 -0.71 -4.07 -13.63
CA SER A 124 0.76 -3.98 -13.75
C SER A 124 1.45 -5.34 -13.80
N GLY A 125 0.72 -6.44 -13.54
CA GLY A 125 1.27 -7.79 -13.38
C GLY A 125 1.83 -8.06 -11.98
N ALA A 126 1.71 -7.11 -11.04
CA ALA A 126 2.13 -7.30 -9.67
C ALA A 126 1.35 -8.43 -8.99
N THR A 127 2.05 -9.25 -8.23
CA THR A 127 1.49 -10.35 -7.44
C THR A 127 1.49 -10.09 -5.95
N THR A 128 2.07 -8.96 -5.54
CA THR A 128 2.11 -8.50 -4.15
C THR A 128 1.63 -7.06 -4.06
N LEU A 129 1.12 -6.67 -2.90
CA LEU A 129 0.71 -5.30 -2.67
C LEU A 129 1.90 -4.31 -2.76
N PHE A 130 3.09 -4.77 -2.40
CA PHE A 130 4.31 -3.96 -2.45
C PHE A 130 4.67 -3.52 -3.89
N ASP A 131 4.53 -4.42 -4.86
CA ASP A 131 4.87 -4.15 -6.25
C ASP A 131 3.75 -3.44 -7.02
N SER A 132 2.53 -3.51 -6.51
CA SER A 132 1.32 -2.97 -7.15
C SER A 132 1.34 -1.44 -7.21
N THR A 133 0.85 -0.89 -8.33
CA THR A 133 0.76 0.56 -8.59
C THR A 133 -0.55 1.17 -8.07
N PHE A 134 -1.07 0.67 -6.95
CA PHE A 134 -2.38 1.06 -6.40
C PHE A 134 -2.42 2.43 -5.70
N TYR A 135 -1.31 3.11 -5.59
CA TYR A 135 -1.24 4.46 -5.03
C TYR A 135 -0.40 5.38 -5.91
N VAL A 136 -0.65 6.66 -5.81
CA VAL A 136 0.04 7.69 -6.58
C VAL A 136 0.37 8.91 -5.72
N LEU A 137 1.49 9.57 -6.06
CA LEU A 137 1.86 10.90 -5.59
C LEU A 137 1.51 11.91 -6.68
N THR A 138 0.67 12.89 -6.34
CA THR A 138 0.27 13.95 -7.26
C THR A 138 1.26 15.12 -7.29
N THR A 139 1.07 16.03 -8.24
CA THR A 139 1.83 17.28 -8.34
C THR A 139 1.69 18.15 -7.10
N ALA A 140 0.52 18.11 -6.44
CA ALA A 140 0.25 18.81 -5.17
C ALA A 140 0.87 18.11 -3.95
N ARG A 141 1.65 17.03 -4.13
CA ARG A 141 2.24 16.22 -3.06
C ARG A 141 1.22 15.48 -2.20
N ASN A 142 0.03 15.30 -2.70
CA ASN A 142 -0.99 14.45 -2.11
C ASN A 142 -0.79 13.00 -2.55
N VAL A 143 -1.01 12.08 -1.63
CA VAL A 143 -0.97 10.63 -1.90
C VAL A 143 -2.40 10.12 -1.92
N TYR A 144 -2.75 9.41 -2.98
CA TYR A 144 -4.06 8.79 -3.16
C TYR A 144 -3.94 7.30 -3.39
N LYS A 145 -4.90 6.56 -2.86
CA LYS A 145 -5.08 5.13 -3.12
C LYS A 145 -6.14 4.94 -4.20
N CYS A 146 -5.84 4.15 -5.22
CA CYS A 146 -6.77 3.77 -6.27
C CYS A 146 -7.70 2.65 -5.77
N LEU A 147 -8.98 2.92 -5.68
CA LEU A 147 -10.00 1.95 -5.31
C LEU A 147 -10.66 1.31 -6.52
N ASP A 148 -10.79 2.07 -7.61
CA ASP A 148 -11.32 1.59 -8.88
C ASP A 148 -10.60 2.27 -10.05
N ASN A 149 -10.20 1.47 -11.04
CA ASN A 149 -9.47 1.93 -12.23
C ASN A 149 -10.33 1.91 -13.49
N ASN A 150 -11.64 2.01 -13.34
CA ASN A 150 -12.60 2.00 -14.45
C ASN A 150 -12.37 0.83 -15.42
N GLY A 151 -12.28 -0.41 -14.86
CA GLY A 151 -12.09 -1.61 -15.66
C GLY A 151 -10.72 -1.75 -16.34
N GLY A 152 -9.70 -1.02 -15.89
CA GLY A 152 -8.37 -1.01 -16.47
C GLY A 152 -8.18 0.04 -17.57
N ALA A 153 -9.02 1.06 -17.60
CA ALA A 153 -8.84 2.21 -18.48
C ALA A 153 -7.61 3.04 -18.08
N THR A 154 -7.07 3.84 -18.98
CA THR A 154 -5.97 4.77 -18.68
C THR A 154 -6.49 5.94 -17.84
N SER A 155 -5.74 6.34 -16.82
CA SER A 155 -6.03 7.55 -16.04
C SER A 155 -5.57 8.78 -16.79
N THR A 156 -6.45 9.76 -16.96
CA THR A 156 -6.18 11.02 -17.68
C THR A 156 -6.50 12.25 -16.85
N ASP A 157 -7.09 12.07 -15.67
CA ASP A 157 -7.50 13.14 -14.77
C ASP A 157 -6.87 12.94 -13.38
N GLU A 158 -5.95 13.88 -13.02
CA GLU A 158 -5.19 13.79 -11.78
C GLU A 158 -6.13 13.98 -10.56
N PRO A 159 -6.13 13.10 -9.55
CA PRO A 159 -6.95 13.30 -8.36
C PRO A 159 -6.49 14.53 -7.58
N THR A 160 -7.45 15.31 -7.08
CA THR A 160 -7.21 16.57 -6.37
C THR A 160 -8.04 16.66 -5.08
N GLY A 161 -7.65 17.57 -4.19
CA GLY A 161 -8.32 17.82 -2.91
C GLY A 161 -7.93 16.85 -1.80
N VAL A 162 -8.54 17.02 -0.63
CA VAL A 162 -8.24 16.28 0.62
C VAL A 162 -9.52 15.70 1.22
N SER A 163 -10.43 15.25 0.38
CA SER A 163 -11.74 14.72 0.80
C SER A 163 -11.60 13.49 1.71
N THR A 164 -12.40 13.43 2.74
CA THR A 164 -12.56 12.23 3.58
C THR A 164 -13.39 11.13 2.91
N SER A 165 -14.08 11.45 1.82
CA SER A 165 -14.83 10.51 1.01
C SER A 165 -14.06 10.11 -0.24
N VAL A 166 -14.50 9.02 -0.88
CA VAL A 166 -13.97 8.59 -2.17
C VAL A 166 -14.29 9.66 -3.22
N THR A 167 -13.28 10.05 -4.00
CA THR A 167 -13.40 11.00 -5.10
C THR A 167 -13.40 10.24 -6.42
N THR A 168 -14.36 10.55 -7.30
CA THR A 168 -14.41 10.04 -8.67
C THR A 168 -13.89 11.11 -9.62
N THR A 169 -12.88 10.80 -10.40
CA THR A 169 -12.32 11.67 -11.43
C THR A 169 -13.09 11.55 -12.75
N ALA A 170 -12.93 12.50 -13.67
CA ALA A 170 -13.68 12.53 -14.92
C ALA A 170 -13.40 11.32 -15.83
N ASP A 171 -12.23 10.69 -15.68
CA ASP A 171 -11.83 9.45 -16.35
C ASP A 171 -12.49 8.17 -15.74
N GLY A 172 -13.33 8.33 -14.71
CA GLY A 172 -14.03 7.24 -14.04
C GLY A 172 -13.24 6.50 -12.98
N TYR A 173 -12.01 6.91 -12.71
CA TYR A 173 -11.24 6.39 -11.58
C TYR A 173 -11.85 6.81 -10.25
N ARG A 174 -11.69 5.96 -9.24
CA ARG A 174 -12.12 6.24 -7.86
C ARG A 174 -10.92 6.23 -6.94
N TRP A 175 -10.66 7.39 -6.34
CA TRP A 175 -9.49 7.64 -5.52
C TRP A 175 -9.88 7.93 -4.07
N LYS A 176 -9.07 7.48 -3.13
CA LYS A 176 -9.15 7.85 -1.72
C LYS A 176 -7.90 8.64 -1.35
N TYR A 177 -8.09 9.86 -0.87
CA TYR A 177 -7.00 10.64 -0.30
C TYR A 177 -6.44 9.95 0.95
N MET A 178 -5.12 9.94 1.07
CA MET A 178 -4.41 9.26 2.15
C MET A 178 -3.71 10.28 3.07
N TYR A 179 -2.78 11.01 2.54
CA TYR A 179 -2.02 12.06 3.25
C TYR A 179 -1.33 12.99 2.27
N THR A 180 -0.80 14.09 2.80
CA THR A 180 0.04 15.05 2.06
C THR A 180 1.45 14.99 2.63
N LEU A 181 2.46 14.95 1.76
CA LEU A 181 3.85 15.05 2.19
C LEU A 181 4.11 16.47 2.74
N SER A 182 4.51 16.56 4.00
CA SER A 182 4.92 17.82 4.61
C SER A 182 6.18 18.39 3.95
N ALA A 183 6.45 19.67 4.11
CA ALA A 183 7.67 20.29 3.58
C ALA A 183 8.94 19.60 4.09
N ALA A 184 8.97 19.20 5.36
CA ALA A 184 10.08 18.47 5.94
C ALA A 184 10.26 17.07 5.31
N GLN A 185 9.17 16.34 5.10
CA GLN A 185 9.21 15.03 4.43
C GLN A 185 9.66 15.16 2.98
N GLN A 186 9.24 16.21 2.28
CA GLN A 186 9.71 16.48 0.91
C GLN A 186 11.21 16.79 0.87
N ALA A 187 11.70 17.62 1.80
CA ALA A 187 13.10 18.03 1.84
C ALA A 187 14.05 16.88 2.22
N ASN A 188 13.64 16.02 3.15
CA ASN A 188 14.53 15.03 3.75
C ASN A 188 14.37 13.62 3.18
N PHE A 189 13.17 13.25 2.70
CA PHE A 189 12.84 11.84 2.41
C PHE A 189 12.18 11.62 1.04
N LEU A 190 11.99 12.67 0.23
CA LEU A 190 11.50 12.53 -1.14
C LEU A 190 12.68 12.44 -2.10
N SER A 191 12.94 11.26 -2.61
CA SER A 191 13.94 11.01 -3.65
C SER A 191 13.30 10.68 -5.00
N VAL A 192 14.12 10.28 -5.97
CA VAL A 192 13.64 9.78 -7.27
C VAL A 192 12.86 8.48 -7.07
N ASP A 193 13.35 7.60 -6.18
CA ASP A 193 12.84 6.23 -6.04
C ASP A 193 11.89 6.06 -4.84
N PHE A 194 11.99 6.93 -3.83
CA PHE A 194 11.27 6.77 -2.56
C PHE A 194 10.54 8.03 -2.12
N MET A 195 9.46 7.84 -1.37
CA MET A 195 8.73 8.89 -0.67
C MET A 195 8.41 8.47 0.76
N ALA A 196 8.31 9.45 1.65
CA ALA A 196 7.97 9.22 3.06
C ALA A 196 6.53 8.71 3.21
N VAL A 197 6.32 7.87 4.20
CA VAL A 197 4.99 7.52 4.71
C VAL A 197 4.70 8.38 5.93
N SER A 198 3.54 9.03 5.94
CA SER A 198 3.08 9.77 7.11
C SER A 198 2.46 8.79 8.12
N PRO A 199 3.05 8.61 9.32
CA PRO A 199 2.54 7.64 10.29
C PRO A 199 1.22 8.11 10.90
N ASN A 200 0.34 7.17 11.24
CA ASN A 200 -0.91 7.47 11.92
C ASN A 200 -0.74 7.98 13.37
N SER A 201 0.41 7.70 13.98
CA SER A 201 0.75 8.20 15.32
C SER A 201 1.01 9.71 15.36
N SER A 202 1.33 10.32 14.21
CA SER A 202 1.57 11.76 14.07
C SER A 202 1.05 12.28 12.73
N PRO A 203 -0.27 12.20 12.50
CA PRO A 203 -0.88 12.57 11.23
C PRO A 203 -0.92 14.09 11.05
N GLY A 204 -0.84 14.57 9.82
CA GLY A 204 -1.25 15.93 9.48
C GLY A 204 -2.77 16.11 9.65
N SER A 205 -3.24 17.37 9.64
CA SER A 205 -4.67 17.69 9.87
C SER A 205 -5.61 16.96 8.91
N ASP A 206 -5.32 16.98 7.63
CA ASP A 206 -6.18 16.36 6.61
C ASP A 206 -6.15 14.83 6.71
N GLN A 207 -4.98 14.25 7.00
CA GLN A 207 -4.86 12.82 7.27
C GLN A 207 -5.64 12.44 8.53
N SER A 208 -5.58 13.25 9.59
CA SER A 208 -6.35 13.04 10.83
C SER A 208 -7.86 13.02 10.56
N ASN A 209 -8.34 13.91 9.70
CA ASN A 209 -9.76 13.94 9.28
C ASN A 209 -10.16 12.65 8.56
N VAL A 210 -9.31 12.14 7.65
CA VAL A 210 -9.57 10.89 6.94
C VAL A 210 -9.55 9.69 7.87
N ILE A 211 -8.61 9.63 8.81
CA ILE A 211 -8.54 8.57 9.83
C ILE A 211 -9.79 8.57 10.71
N SER A 212 -10.23 9.75 11.15
CA SER A 212 -11.41 9.91 12.01
C SER A 212 -12.71 9.57 11.29
N ALA A 213 -12.78 9.80 9.98
CA ALA A 213 -13.93 9.47 9.14
C ALA A 213 -13.93 8.00 8.67
N ALA A 214 -12.84 7.26 8.88
CA ALA A 214 -12.76 5.87 8.45
C ALA A 214 -13.60 4.96 9.33
N VAL A 215 -14.39 4.10 8.69
CA VAL A 215 -15.21 3.08 9.34
C VAL A 215 -14.56 1.72 9.08
N ASP A 216 -14.34 0.97 10.15
CA ASP A 216 -13.73 -0.35 10.07
C ASP A 216 -14.62 -1.33 9.31
N GLY A 217 -14.03 -2.08 8.35
CA GLY A 217 -14.75 -3.02 7.52
C GLY A 217 -15.85 -2.38 6.68
N SER A 218 -15.76 -1.09 6.35
CA SER A 218 -16.68 -0.47 5.39
C SER A 218 -16.33 -0.89 3.97
N ILE A 219 -17.35 -1.02 3.10
CA ILE A 219 -17.18 -1.42 1.72
C ILE A 219 -17.38 -0.21 0.81
N ASP A 220 -16.31 0.23 0.15
CA ASP A 220 -16.37 1.37 -0.76
C ASP A 220 -16.54 0.95 -2.23
N VAL A 221 -16.08 -0.25 -2.61
CA VAL A 221 -16.02 -0.71 -3.99
C VAL A 221 -16.42 -2.18 -4.11
N ILE A 222 -17.26 -2.47 -5.10
CA ILE A 222 -17.57 -3.82 -5.57
C ILE A 222 -17.22 -3.87 -7.06
N LYS A 223 -16.39 -4.81 -7.47
CA LYS A 223 -15.99 -4.99 -8.86
C LYS A 223 -16.79 -6.08 -9.54
N ILE A 224 -17.02 -5.93 -10.83
CA ILE A 224 -17.62 -6.97 -11.66
C ILE A 224 -16.50 -7.92 -12.09
N LYS A 225 -16.49 -9.15 -11.58
CA LYS A 225 -15.55 -10.21 -11.98
C LYS A 225 -16.08 -10.96 -13.20
N SER A 226 -17.38 -11.26 -13.21
CA SER A 226 -18.12 -11.78 -14.35
C SER A 226 -19.46 -11.06 -14.46
N ALA A 227 -19.76 -10.55 -15.65
CA ALA A 227 -20.99 -9.80 -15.89
C ALA A 227 -22.25 -10.69 -15.91
N GLY A 228 -22.10 -11.99 -16.13
CA GLY A 228 -23.24 -12.90 -16.34
C GLY A 228 -23.99 -12.63 -17.63
N SER A 229 -25.15 -13.25 -17.74
CA SER A 229 -26.04 -13.07 -18.92
C SER A 229 -27.49 -13.39 -18.59
N GLY A 230 -28.41 -12.98 -19.46
CA GLY A 230 -29.84 -13.32 -19.40
C GLY A 230 -30.67 -12.54 -18.37
N GLY A 231 -30.06 -11.60 -17.66
CA GLY A 231 -30.73 -10.82 -16.62
C GLY A 231 -31.73 -9.80 -17.18
N THR A 232 -32.77 -9.52 -16.43
CA THR A 232 -33.72 -8.43 -16.73
C THR A 232 -33.00 -7.08 -16.64
N ASN A 233 -33.09 -6.28 -17.70
CA ASN A 233 -32.47 -4.96 -17.74
C ASN A 233 -33.13 -4.01 -16.70
N GLY A 234 -32.33 -3.18 -16.09
CA GLY A 234 -32.73 -2.21 -15.09
C GLY A 234 -31.73 -2.03 -13.97
N THR A 235 -31.98 -1.10 -13.07
CA THR A 235 -31.19 -0.93 -11.84
C THR A 235 -31.94 -1.61 -10.70
N HIS A 236 -31.34 -2.66 -10.17
CA HIS A 236 -31.85 -3.45 -9.06
C HIS A 236 -31.23 -2.94 -7.76
N THR A 237 -32.05 -2.48 -6.83
CA THR A 237 -31.62 -1.79 -5.61
C THR A 237 -31.82 -2.66 -4.36
N ASN A 238 -31.28 -2.19 -3.23
CA ASN A 238 -31.44 -2.84 -1.91
C ASN A 238 -30.87 -4.27 -1.86
N ILE A 239 -29.83 -4.55 -2.62
CA ILE A 239 -29.15 -5.84 -2.59
C ILE A 239 -28.23 -5.88 -1.36
N PRO A 240 -28.50 -6.75 -0.37
CA PRO A 240 -27.69 -6.80 0.83
C PRO A 240 -26.31 -7.39 0.53
N ILE A 241 -25.28 -6.78 1.07
CA ILE A 241 -23.93 -7.34 1.08
C ILE A 241 -23.85 -8.29 2.28
N ARG A 242 -23.55 -9.55 2.06
CA ARG A 242 -23.49 -10.58 3.09
C ARG A 242 -22.05 -10.89 3.48
N GLY A 243 -21.83 -11.14 4.75
CA GLY A 243 -20.54 -11.43 5.36
C GLY A 243 -20.67 -11.46 6.88
N ASP A 244 -19.58 -11.21 7.57
CA ASP A 244 -19.51 -11.11 9.03
C ASP A 244 -19.83 -9.70 9.56
N GLY A 245 -19.80 -8.67 8.68
CA GLY A 245 -20.22 -7.31 9.00
C GLY A 245 -21.73 -7.07 8.86
N THR A 246 -22.15 -5.81 9.01
CA THR A 246 -23.56 -5.40 9.02
C THR A 246 -23.84 -4.15 8.19
N GLY A 247 -25.07 -4.06 7.68
CA GLY A 247 -25.62 -2.83 7.09
C GLY A 247 -25.17 -2.54 5.65
N GLY A 248 -24.29 -3.35 5.06
CA GLY A 248 -23.86 -3.16 3.68
C GLY A 248 -24.96 -3.42 2.67
N VAL A 249 -25.15 -2.49 1.73
CA VAL A 249 -26.16 -2.57 0.66
C VAL A 249 -25.57 -2.03 -0.63
N CYS A 250 -25.89 -2.68 -1.75
CA CYS A 250 -25.51 -2.22 -3.08
C CYS A 250 -26.70 -2.17 -4.04
N SER A 251 -26.50 -1.54 -5.19
CA SER A 251 -27.37 -1.61 -6.35
C SER A 251 -26.56 -2.14 -7.54
N VAL A 252 -27.24 -2.87 -8.42
CA VAL A 252 -26.67 -3.47 -9.62
C VAL A 252 -27.46 -3.03 -10.84
N THR A 253 -26.79 -2.53 -11.86
CA THR A 253 -27.40 -2.19 -13.15
C THR A 253 -27.13 -3.29 -14.14
N VAL A 254 -28.19 -3.80 -14.73
CA VAL A 254 -28.18 -4.80 -15.81
C VAL A 254 -28.57 -4.11 -17.12
N SER A 255 -27.79 -4.27 -18.16
CA SER A 255 -28.05 -3.79 -19.51
C SER A 255 -27.60 -4.82 -20.53
N GLY A 256 -28.42 -5.06 -21.55
CA GLY A 256 -28.16 -6.15 -22.51
C GLY A 256 -28.14 -7.54 -21.88
N GLY A 257 -28.82 -7.73 -20.75
CA GLY A 257 -28.87 -8.98 -20.01
C GLY A 257 -27.66 -9.26 -19.13
N ALA A 258 -26.66 -8.37 -19.06
CA ALA A 258 -25.46 -8.52 -18.29
C ALA A 258 -25.30 -7.39 -17.24
N VAL A 259 -24.59 -7.63 -16.15
CA VAL A 259 -24.23 -6.61 -15.17
C VAL A 259 -23.24 -5.62 -15.78
N THR A 260 -23.60 -4.34 -15.80
CA THR A 260 -22.77 -3.27 -16.37
C THR A 260 -22.22 -2.29 -15.32
N ALA A 261 -22.90 -2.18 -14.17
CA ALA A 261 -22.40 -1.34 -13.08
C ALA A 261 -22.86 -1.88 -11.73
N VAL A 262 -22.06 -1.60 -10.71
CA VAL A 262 -22.37 -1.86 -9.30
C VAL A 262 -22.04 -0.61 -8.50
N SER A 263 -22.95 -0.21 -7.63
CA SER A 263 -22.75 0.94 -6.74
C SER A 263 -23.07 0.53 -5.31
N VAL A 264 -22.15 0.82 -4.39
CA VAL A 264 -22.40 0.67 -2.96
C VAL A 264 -23.27 1.82 -2.49
N THR A 265 -24.46 1.52 -1.99
CA THR A 265 -25.42 2.51 -1.52
C THR A 265 -25.36 2.72 0.00
N ASN A 266 -24.92 1.70 0.72
CA ASN A 266 -24.54 1.77 2.12
C ASN A 266 -23.30 0.90 2.34
N ALA A 267 -22.23 1.51 2.84
CA ALA A 267 -20.95 0.84 3.01
C ALA A 267 -20.95 -0.23 4.12
N GLY A 268 -21.87 -0.15 5.07
CA GLY A 268 -21.86 -1.00 6.25
C GLY A 268 -20.64 -0.83 7.14
N SER A 269 -20.40 -1.78 8.03
CA SER A 269 -19.27 -1.78 8.94
C SER A 269 -18.96 -3.19 9.44
N GLY A 270 -17.71 -3.40 9.92
CA GLY A 270 -17.27 -4.62 10.60
C GLY A 270 -17.08 -5.82 9.68
N TYR A 271 -16.97 -5.61 8.36
CA TYR A 271 -16.68 -6.70 7.44
C TYR A 271 -15.19 -7.07 7.44
N THR A 272 -14.88 -8.35 7.63
CA THR A 272 -13.58 -8.94 7.31
C THR A 272 -13.66 -9.80 6.05
N PHE A 273 -14.84 -10.34 5.74
CA PHE A 273 -15.17 -10.90 4.44
C PHE A 273 -16.59 -10.49 4.02
N ALA A 274 -16.81 -10.37 2.71
CA ALA A 274 -18.12 -10.02 2.18
C ALA A 274 -18.34 -10.58 0.77
N THR A 275 -19.60 -10.82 0.43
CA THR A 275 -20.01 -11.33 -0.88
C THR A 275 -21.35 -10.79 -1.32
N VAL A 276 -21.53 -10.68 -2.64
CA VAL A 276 -22.83 -10.46 -3.28
C VAL A 276 -23.01 -11.55 -4.33
N SER A 277 -23.91 -12.48 -4.09
CA SER A 277 -24.13 -13.61 -4.96
C SER A 277 -25.08 -13.29 -6.11
N ASN A 278 -24.97 -14.05 -7.22
CA ASN A 278 -25.92 -13.97 -8.33
C ASN A 278 -27.37 -14.16 -7.89
N ALA A 279 -27.61 -15.06 -6.91
CA ALA A 279 -28.95 -15.32 -6.39
C ALA A 279 -29.59 -14.09 -5.70
N GLN A 280 -28.77 -13.27 -5.01
CA GLN A 280 -29.23 -12.03 -4.38
C GLN A 280 -29.60 -10.96 -5.43
N ILE A 281 -28.86 -10.89 -6.53
CA ILE A 281 -29.14 -9.97 -7.64
C ILE A 281 -30.45 -10.40 -8.35
N VAL A 282 -30.64 -11.71 -8.57
CA VAL A 282 -31.89 -12.27 -9.12
C VAL A 282 -33.06 -11.98 -8.22
N ALA A 283 -32.93 -12.18 -6.91
CA ALA A 283 -33.97 -11.90 -5.93
C ALA A 283 -34.37 -10.42 -5.86
N ALA A 284 -33.46 -9.51 -6.20
CA ALA A 284 -33.72 -8.06 -6.29
C ALA A 284 -34.41 -7.64 -7.61
N GLY A 285 -34.71 -8.58 -8.52
CA GLY A 285 -35.46 -8.32 -9.73
C GLY A 285 -34.71 -8.56 -11.05
N ALA A 286 -33.43 -8.87 -11.04
CA ALA A 286 -32.66 -9.28 -12.26
C ALA A 286 -33.01 -10.73 -12.66
N THR A 287 -34.27 -11.02 -12.88
CA THR A 287 -34.75 -12.37 -13.17
C THR A 287 -33.99 -12.99 -14.34
N SER A 288 -33.68 -14.28 -14.24
CA SER A 288 -32.93 -15.06 -15.25
C SER A 288 -31.44 -14.71 -15.39
N LEU A 289 -30.89 -13.78 -14.58
CA LEU A 289 -29.46 -13.54 -14.56
C LEU A 289 -28.70 -14.80 -14.12
N ALA A 290 -27.73 -15.22 -14.90
CA ALA A 290 -26.90 -16.37 -14.61
C ALA A 290 -25.42 -16.05 -14.77
N GLY A 291 -24.57 -16.62 -13.89
CA GLY A 291 -23.11 -16.51 -13.98
C GLY A 291 -22.52 -15.14 -13.64
N ALA A 292 -23.28 -14.24 -13.02
CA ALA A 292 -22.71 -13.01 -12.50
C ALA A 292 -21.88 -13.28 -11.24
N GLU A 293 -20.65 -12.78 -11.22
CA GLU A 293 -19.74 -12.83 -10.08
C GLU A 293 -19.29 -11.41 -9.74
N LEU A 294 -19.49 -11.03 -8.50
CA LEU A 294 -19.07 -9.75 -7.94
C LEU A 294 -17.96 -9.97 -6.92
N ASP A 295 -17.00 -9.07 -6.91
CA ASP A 295 -15.83 -9.10 -6.06
C ASP A 295 -15.86 -7.90 -5.11
N VAL A 296 -16.07 -8.16 -3.84
CA VAL A 296 -16.20 -7.13 -2.81
C VAL A 296 -14.82 -6.80 -2.24
N ILE A 297 -14.41 -5.55 -2.35
CA ILE A 297 -13.13 -5.08 -1.85
C ILE A 297 -13.32 -4.44 -0.48
N ILE A 298 -12.68 -4.99 0.53
CA ILE A 298 -12.74 -4.50 1.91
C ILE A 298 -11.43 -3.75 2.19
N PRO A 299 -11.44 -2.41 2.28
CA PRO A 299 -10.26 -1.66 2.66
C PRO A 299 -10.01 -1.78 4.16
N PRO A 300 -8.75 -1.78 4.61
CA PRO A 300 -8.45 -1.70 6.03
C PRO A 300 -8.90 -0.36 6.59
N LYS A 301 -9.20 -0.34 7.88
CA LYS A 301 -9.54 0.88 8.60
C LYS A 301 -8.38 1.88 8.54
N GLY A 302 -8.71 3.12 8.21
CA GLY A 302 -7.74 4.19 8.20
C GLY A 302 -6.92 4.30 6.92
N CYS A 303 -5.96 5.16 6.97
CA CYS A 303 -5.21 5.69 5.86
C CYS A 303 -3.85 5.01 5.72
N LEU A 304 -3.78 3.68 5.74
CA LEU A 304 -2.49 3.00 5.62
C LEU A 304 -2.28 2.50 4.20
N LEU A 305 -1.17 2.92 3.59
CA LEU A 305 -0.68 2.33 2.35
C LEU A 305 -0.16 0.93 2.62
N TYR A 306 0.52 0.75 3.74
CA TYR A 306 0.95 -0.53 4.27
C TYR A 306 0.48 -0.60 5.72
N THR A 307 -0.36 -1.53 6.01
CA THR A 307 -0.88 -1.70 7.35
C THR A 307 0.12 -2.45 8.20
N SER A 308 0.51 -1.85 9.31
CA SER A 308 0.81 -2.64 10.52
C SER A 308 -0.39 -3.55 10.87
N ASP A 309 -1.59 -3.26 10.40
CA ASP A 309 -2.81 -4.04 10.55
C ASP A 309 -2.82 -5.40 9.84
N ALA A 310 -1.95 -5.64 8.86
CA ALA A 310 -1.64 -7.02 8.48
C ALA A 310 -1.05 -7.82 9.64
N ALA A 311 -0.68 -7.16 10.74
CA ALA A 311 -0.23 -7.81 11.97
C ALA A 311 -1.37 -8.16 12.91
N ASP A 312 -2.51 -7.48 12.83
CA ASP A 312 -3.67 -7.66 13.72
C ASP A 312 -4.81 -8.44 13.05
N ASP A 313 -4.63 -8.90 11.80
CA ASP A 313 -5.59 -9.79 11.16
C ASP A 313 -5.54 -11.18 11.83
N PRO A 314 -6.56 -11.58 12.60
CA PRO A 314 -6.62 -12.89 13.25
C PRO A 314 -6.76 -14.05 12.25
N ALA A 315 -6.91 -13.76 10.94
CA ALA A 315 -7.08 -14.76 9.89
C ALA A 315 -5.78 -15.07 9.12
N SER A 316 -4.63 -14.51 9.49
CA SER A 316 -3.32 -14.77 8.87
C SER A 316 -2.44 -15.69 9.69
#